data_7fee7749a2c971a98f875590fa7dda1e
#
_entry.id   7fee7749a2c971a98f875590fa7dda1e
#
_cell.length_a   1.000
_cell.length_b   1.000
_cell.length_c   1.000
_cell.angle_alpha   90.00
_cell.angle_beta   90.00
_cell.angle_gamma   90.00
#
_symmetry.space_group_name_H-M   'P 1'
#
loop_
_entity.id
_entity.type
_entity.pdbx_description
1 polymer ?
#
loop_
_entity_poly.entity_id
_entity_poly.type
_entity_poly.pdbx_seq_one_letter_code
_entity_poly.pdbx_strand_id
1 'polypeptide(L)'
;MSIDRFPIGLEMDVSYPNFQVSLTLLSVTQLRFEIKEGPLAQSETVDILVVPLGNSLFAVSWQETDGATVTNVQDYDRNLVHSHATLPDGQFLRMTGTLLVTRPADRIFDDRPQRNKALVLEAMTTLFQRHDAQAVERLYVPNYIQHNPDIPQGRDALQTLVTQLMPSVYYEPGLMVAEGDFVAIHGRIRGWADASQVVVDLFRIEGGMLAEHWDVLQNEAPATAARGGISMFDPDEGAHQSGETA
;
A
#
# COMPACT_ATOMS: atom_id res chain seq x y z
N MET A 1 17.37 -10.88 -11.99
CA MET A 1 16.75 -9.54 -11.95
C MET A 1 15.82 -9.56 -10.76
N SER A 2 16.08 -8.80 -9.70
CA SER A 2 15.22 -8.82 -8.51
C SER A 2 13.87 -8.21 -8.88
N ILE A 3 12.78 -8.94 -8.62
CA ILE A 3 11.40 -8.47 -8.83
C ILE A 3 10.83 -8.13 -7.46
N ASP A 4 11.01 -6.88 -7.04
CA ASP A 4 10.53 -6.42 -5.73
C ASP A 4 9.03 -6.06 -5.71
N ARG A 5 8.36 -6.15 -6.88
CA ARG A 5 6.97 -5.77 -7.11
C ARG A 5 6.26 -6.79 -7.96
N PHE A 6 4.95 -6.97 -7.75
CA PHE A 6 4.17 -7.94 -8.52
C PHE A 6 4.15 -7.58 -10.02
N PRO A 7 4.58 -8.50 -10.91
CA PRO A 7 4.87 -8.18 -12.31
C PRO A 7 3.62 -8.27 -13.20
N ILE A 8 2.80 -7.24 -13.24
CA ILE A 8 1.58 -7.18 -14.09
C ILE A 8 1.96 -7.25 -15.58
N GLY A 9 1.21 -8.04 -16.36
CA GLY A 9 1.43 -8.30 -17.77
C GLY A 9 2.43 -9.42 -18.05
N LEU A 10 3.07 -9.97 -17.00
CA LEU A 10 3.97 -11.11 -17.15
C LEU A 10 3.19 -12.35 -17.57
N GLU A 11 3.71 -13.03 -18.59
CA GLU A 11 3.27 -14.38 -18.96
C GLU A 11 4.40 -15.37 -18.61
N MET A 12 4.01 -16.49 -18.02
CA MET A 12 4.96 -17.51 -17.62
C MET A 12 4.35 -18.91 -17.76
N ASP A 13 5.20 -19.85 -18.10
CA ASP A 13 4.89 -21.27 -18.04
C ASP A 13 5.48 -21.88 -16.78
N VAL A 14 4.67 -22.63 -16.05
CA VAL A 14 5.10 -23.42 -14.90
C VAL A 14 5.00 -24.89 -15.25
N SER A 15 6.15 -25.56 -15.30
CA SER A 15 6.23 -26.99 -15.62
C SER A 15 6.30 -27.79 -14.34
N TYR A 16 5.25 -28.59 -14.09
CA TYR A 16 5.19 -29.61 -13.05
C TYR A 16 5.55 -30.99 -13.63
N PRO A 17 5.82 -32.02 -12.81
CA PRO A 17 6.18 -33.34 -13.32
C PRO A 17 5.18 -33.98 -14.31
N ASN A 18 3.88 -33.67 -14.15
CA ASN A 18 2.80 -34.35 -14.88
C ASN A 18 1.98 -33.40 -15.79
N PHE A 19 2.15 -32.10 -15.70
CA PHE A 19 1.45 -31.12 -16.51
C PHE A 19 2.16 -29.76 -16.53
N GLN A 20 1.72 -28.91 -17.44
CA GLN A 20 2.18 -27.53 -17.54
C GLN A 20 1.00 -26.59 -17.44
N VAL A 21 1.20 -25.47 -16.76
CA VAL A 21 0.23 -24.37 -16.69
C VAL A 21 0.86 -23.09 -17.19
N SER A 22 0.16 -22.39 -18.08
CA SER A 22 0.51 -21.02 -18.46
C SER A 22 -0.25 -20.05 -17.55
N LEU A 23 0.46 -19.09 -16.98
CA LEU A 23 -0.09 -18.03 -16.15
C LEU A 23 0.12 -16.68 -16.80
N THR A 24 -0.94 -15.87 -16.84
CA THR A 24 -0.90 -14.46 -17.28
C THR A 24 -1.36 -13.58 -16.13
N LEU A 25 -0.48 -12.71 -15.64
CA LEU A 25 -0.77 -11.80 -14.52
C LEU A 25 -1.44 -10.53 -15.03
N LEU A 26 -2.79 -10.53 -15.04
CA LEU A 26 -3.58 -9.46 -15.66
C LEU A 26 -3.57 -8.16 -14.82
N SER A 27 -3.66 -8.30 -13.50
CA SER A 27 -3.66 -7.19 -12.55
C SER A 27 -3.17 -7.67 -11.18
N VAL A 28 -3.21 -6.83 -10.16
CA VAL A 28 -2.94 -7.23 -8.77
C VAL A 28 -4.06 -8.04 -8.14
N THR A 29 -5.21 -8.09 -8.79
CA THR A 29 -6.40 -8.79 -8.31
C THR A 29 -6.87 -9.88 -9.27
N GLN A 30 -6.25 -10.05 -10.43
CA GLN A 30 -6.66 -11.03 -11.43
C GLN A 30 -5.49 -11.68 -12.13
N LEU A 31 -5.57 -13.00 -12.32
CA LEU A 31 -4.73 -13.76 -13.23
C LEU A 31 -5.58 -14.65 -14.12
N ARG A 32 -5.05 -14.99 -15.28
CA ARG A 32 -5.55 -16.08 -16.13
C ARG A 32 -4.59 -17.25 -16.04
N PHE A 33 -5.12 -18.44 -15.84
CA PHE A 33 -4.36 -19.67 -16.00
C PHE A 33 -4.91 -20.51 -17.16
N GLU A 34 -4.04 -21.31 -17.76
CA GLU A 34 -4.40 -22.26 -18.82
C GLU A 34 -3.58 -23.55 -18.67
N ILE A 35 -4.27 -24.67 -18.50
CA ILE A 35 -3.71 -26.02 -18.55
C ILE A 35 -4.21 -26.62 -19.88
N LYS A 36 -3.30 -26.79 -20.85
CA LYS A 36 -3.69 -27.15 -22.23
C LYS A 36 -4.02 -28.62 -22.40
N GLU A 37 -3.38 -29.49 -21.61
CA GLU A 37 -3.44 -30.93 -21.79
C GLU A 37 -3.62 -31.69 -20.49
N GLY A 38 -4.15 -32.94 -20.59
CA GLY A 38 -4.31 -33.83 -19.46
C GLY A 38 -5.66 -33.73 -18.76
N PRO A 39 -5.84 -34.50 -17.65
CA PRO A 39 -7.13 -34.57 -16.95
C PRO A 39 -7.51 -33.26 -16.23
N LEU A 40 -6.58 -32.34 -16.07
CA LEU A 40 -6.80 -31.02 -15.47
C LEU A 40 -6.89 -29.90 -16.50
N ALA A 41 -7.05 -30.26 -17.81
CA ALA A 41 -7.09 -29.27 -18.90
C ALA A 41 -8.27 -28.32 -18.74
N GLN A 42 -7.97 -27.05 -18.52
CA GLN A 42 -8.94 -25.96 -18.36
C GLN A 42 -8.25 -24.61 -18.50
N SER A 43 -9.04 -23.56 -18.66
CA SER A 43 -8.54 -22.19 -18.58
C SER A 43 -9.58 -21.30 -17.92
N GLU A 44 -9.13 -20.44 -17.03
CA GLU A 44 -10.00 -19.54 -16.30
C GLU A 44 -9.28 -18.22 -15.97
N THR A 45 -10.05 -17.15 -15.85
CA THR A 45 -9.60 -15.90 -15.23
C THR A 45 -10.18 -15.85 -13.82
N VAL A 46 -9.32 -15.78 -12.84
CA VAL A 46 -9.67 -15.85 -11.42
C VAL A 46 -9.26 -14.58 -10.69
N ASP A 47 -10.03 -14.24 -9.66
CA ASP A 47 -9.66 -13.21 -8.70
C ASP A 47 -8.59 -13.76 -7.77
N ILE A 48 -7.55 -12.96 -7.52
CA ILE A 48 -6.39 -13.36 -6.72
C ILE A 48 -6.16 -12.45 -5.53
N LEU A 49 -5.59 -13.03 -4.47
CA LEU A 49 -4.94 -12.29 -3.42
C LEU A 49 -3.43 -12.46 -3.56
N VAL A 50 -2.71 -11.32 -3.63
CA VAL A 50 -1.26 -11.30 -3.72
C VAL A 50 -0.68 -10.79 -2.40
N VAL A 51 0.26 -11.55 -1.84
CA VAL A 51 1.02 -11.17 -0.64
C VAL A 51 2.51 -11.16 -0.99
N PRO A 52 3.17 -9.97 -1.00
CA PRO A 52 4.62 -9.89 -1.16
C PRO A 52 5.32 -10.52 0.06
N LEU A 53 6.29 -11.41 -0.19
CA LEU A 53 7.09 -12.06 0.85
C LEU A 53 8.52 -11.52 0.91
N GLY A 54 8.86 -10.54 0.04
CA GLY A 54 10.20 -9.98 -0.11
C GLY A 54 11.11 -10.82 -1.04
N ASN A 55 12.24 -10.24 -1.46
CA ASN A 55 13.26 -10.94 -2.27
C ASN A 55 12.68 -11.66 -3.50
N SER A 56 11.88 -10.97 -4.32
CA SER A 56 11.26 -11.53 -5.54
C SER A 56 10.31 -12.72 -5.27
N LEU A 57 9.78 -12.85 -4.05
CA LEU A 57 8.84 -13.89 -3.63
C LEU A 57 7.43 -13.30 -3.47
N PHE A 58 6.44 -14.00 -4.01
CA PHE A 58 5.03 -13.65 -3.86
C PHE A 58 4.20 -14.87 -3.53
N ALA A 59 3.32 -14.79 -2.53
CA ALA A 59 2.24 -15.74 -2.37
C ALA A 59 1.01 -15.23 -3.13
N VAL A 60 0.46 -16.08 -3.99
CA VAL A 60 -0.72 -15.77 -4.83
C VAL A 60 -1.74 -16.87 -4.61
N SER A 61 -2.94 -16.51 -4.16
CA SER A 61 -4.01 -17.48 -3.89
C SER A 61 -5.30 -17.11 -4.59
N TRP A 62 -6.07 -18.14 -4.98
CA TRP A 62 -7.36 -17.99 -5.64
C TRP A 62 -8.26 -19.19 -5.40
N GLN A 63 -9.52 -19.04 -5.78
CA GLN A 63 -10.49 -20.11 -5.89
C GLN A 63 -10.99 -20.20 -7.34
N GLU A 64 -11.08 -21.41 -7.87
CA GLU A 64 -11.59 -21.71 -9.20
C GLU A 64 -13.11 -21.86 -9.18
N THR A 65 -13.75 -21.74 -10.32
CA THR A 65 -15.22 -21.82 -10.43
C THR A 65 -15.76 -23.18 -10.00
N ASP A 66 -14.99 -24.25 -10.17
CA ASP A 66 -15.36 -25.62 -9.73
C ASP A 66 -15.22 -25.84 -8.21
N GLY A 67 -14.69 -24.84 -7.50
CA GLY A 67 -14.45 -24.87 -6.06
C GLY A 67 -13.05 -25.27 -5.64
N ALA A 68 -12.15 -25.61 -6.56
CA ALA A 68 -10.75 -25.83 -6.25
C ALA A 68 -10.13 -24.55 -5.65
N THR A 69 -9.19 -24.72 -4.72
CA THR A 69 -8.43 -23.60 -4.16
C THR A 69 -6.95 -23.81 -4.39
N VAL A 70 -6.26 -22.75 -4.78
CA VAL A 70 -4.83 -22.79 -5.11
C VAL A 70 -4.08 -21.71 -4.35
N THR A 71 -2.90 -22.06 -3.85
CA THR A 71 -1.91 -21.11 -3.34
C THR A 71 -0.57 -21.41 -3.96
N ASN A 72 -0.02 -20.42 -4.67
CA ASN A 72 1.32 -20.47 -5.26
C ASN A 72 2.27 -19.57 -4.47
N VAL A 73 3.46 -20.08 -4.14
CA VAL A 73 4.60 -19.25 -3.79
C VAL A 73 5.50 -19.18 -5.03
N GLN A 74 5.56 -18.01 -5.63
CA GLN A 74 6.30 -17.73 -6.86
C GLN A 74 7.66 -17.14 -6.48
N ASP A 75 8.75 -17.87 -6.79
CA ASP A 75 10.14 -17.46 -6.55
C ASP A 75 10.78 -17.09 -7.90
N TYR A 76 10.82 -15.81 -8.19
CA TYR A 76 11.35 -15.31 -9.46
C TYR A 76 12.89 -15.32 -9.51
N ASP A 77 13.58 -15.31 -8.37
CA ASP A 77 15.04 -15.39 -8.35
C ASP A 77 15.53 -16.80 -8.62
N ARG A 78 14.80 -17.82 -8.17
CA ARG A 78 15.13 -19.23 -8.37
C ARG A 78 14.38 -19.87 -9.55
N ASN A 79 13.45 -19.13 -10.17
CA ASN A 79 12.56 -19.63 -11.22
C ASN A 79 11.76 -20.87 -10.76
N LEU A 80 11.18 -20.82 -9.59
CA LEU A 80 10.39 -21.90 -8.99
C LEU A 80 9.01 -21.43 -8.60
N VAL A 81 8.04 -22.35 -8.65
CA VAL A 81 6.71 -22.16 -8.07
C VAL A 81 6.40 -23.33 -7.16
N HIS A 82 6.11 -23.05 -5.90
CA HIS A 82 5.58 -24.03 -4.95
C HIS A 82 4.07 -23.87 -4.87
N SER A 83 3.34 -24.89 -5.32
CA SER A 83 1.87 -24.86 -5.36
C SER A 83 1.26 -25.82 -4.35
N HIS A 84 0.24 -25.32 -3.69
CA HIS A 84 -0.68 -26.09 -2.86
C HIS A 84 -2.08 -25.92 -3.43
N ALA A 85 -2.73 -27.01 -3.80
CA ALA A 85 -4.09 -27.00 -4.34
C ALA A 85 -4.96 -28.01 -3.61
N THR A 86 -6.20 -27.59 -3.31
CA THR A 86 -7.25 -28.51 -2.86
C THR A 86 -8.27 -28.63 -3.97
N LEU A 87 -8.44 -29.82 -4.52
CA LEU A 87 -9.39 -30.10 -5.58
C LEU A 87 -10.83 -30.18 -5.04
N PRO A 88 -11.87 -30.11 -5.90
CA PRO A 88 -13.27 -30.16 -5.47
C PRO A 88 -13.65 -31.45 -4.70
N ASP A 89 -12.96 -32.56 -4.96
CA ASP A 89 -13.14 -33.83 -4.27
C ASP A 89 -12.41 -33.90 -2.89
N GLY A 90 -11.72 -32.81 -2.51
CA GLY A 90 -10.96 -32.73 -1.27
C GLY A 90 -9.53 -33.25 -1.36
N GLN A 91 -9.07 -33.71 -2.53
CA GLN A 91 -7.67 -34.12 -2.72
C GLN A 91 -6.75 -32.91 -2.56
N PHE A 92 -5.73 -33.04 -1.72
CA PHE A 92 -4.71 -32.01 -1.50
C PHE A 92 -3.42 -32.32 -2.25
N LEU A 93 -3.08 -31.44 -3.19
CA LEU A 93 -1.88 -31.53 -4.02
C LEU A 93 -0.81 -30.56 -3.51
N ARG A 94 0.43 -31.04 -3.48
CA ARG A 94 1.64 -30.28 -3.18
C ARG A 94 2.63 -30.49 -4.30
N MET A 95 2.99 -29.42 -4.98
CA MET A 95 3.79 -29.49 -6.20
C MET A 95 4.87 -28.41 -6.21
N THR A 96 6.00 -28.72 -6.81
CA THR A 96 7.00 -27.73 -7.17
C THR A 96 7.21 -27.79 -8.66
N GLY A 97 7.08 -26.64 -9.32
CA GLY A 97 7.30 -26.48 -10.75
C GLY A 97 8.46 -25.52 -11.04
N THR A 98 9.04 -25.67 -12.22
CA THR A 98 9.99 -24.68 -12.77
C THR A 98 9.22 -23.60 -13.51
N LEU A 99 9.62 -22.34 -13.28
CA LEU A 99 9.04 -21.16 -13.88
C LEU A 99 9.87 -20.70 -15.08
N LEU A 100 9.23 -20.50 -16.23
CA LEU A 100 9.80 -19.90 -17.41
C LEU A 100 8.98 -18.67 -17.81
N VAL A 101 9.60 -17.49 -17.76
CA VAL A 101 8.96 -16.26 -18.26
C VAL A 101 8.93 -16.33 -19.78
N THR A 102 7.71 -16.32 -20.37
CA THR A 102 7.47 -16.35 -21.81
C THR A 102 7.25 -14.97 -22.40
N ARG A 103 6.72 -14.05 -21.57
CA ARG A 103 6.59 -12.63 -21.89
C ARG A 103 6.92 -11.80 -20.64
N PRO A 104 7.80 -10.80 -20.74
CA PRO A 104 8.12 -9.94 -19.60
C PRO A 104 6.92 -9.08 -19.19
N ALA A 105 6.90 -8.65 -17.95
CA ALA A 105 5.85 -7.78 -17.44
C ALA A 105 5.78 -6.45 -18.20
N ASP A 106 4.56 -6.01 -18.52
CA ASP A 106 4.31 -4.69 -19.12
C ASP A 106 4.59 -3.56 -18.12
N ARG A 107 4.34 -3.84 -16.84
CA ARG A 107 4.59 -2.93 -15.72
C ARG A 107 4.73 -3.73 -14.42
N ILE A 108 5.46 -3.15 -13.48
CA ILE A 108 5.63 -3.72 -12.13
C ILE A 108 4.66 -2.99 -11.21
N PHE A 109 3.83 -3.74 -10.47
CA PHE A 109 2.96 -3.14 -9.46
C PHE A 109 3.79 -2.62 -8.29
N ASP A 110 3.59 -1.34 -7.97
CA ASP A 110 4.22 -0.68 -6.84
C ASP A 110 3.16 -0.41 -5.76
N ASP A 111 3.19 -1.16 -4.68
CA ASP A 111 2.32 -0.95 -3.51
C ASP A 111 2.92 0.05 -2.50
N ARG A 112 4.14 0.57 -2.75
CA ARG A 112 4.77 1.57 -1.87
C ARG A 112 3.88 2.79 -1.64
N PRO A 113 3.23 3.37 -2.66
CA PRO A 113 2.33 4.50 -2.43
C PRO A 113 1.24 4.22 -1.40
N GLN A 114 0.65 3.03 -1.43
CA GLN A 114 -0.40 2.63 -0.48
C GLN A 114 0.17 2.39 0.93
N ARG A 115 1.30 1.68 1.04
CA ARG A 115 1.99 1.49 2.33
C ARG A 115 2.45 2.83 2.91
N ASN A 116 3.01 3.70 2.09
CA ASN A 116 3.48 5.00 2.50
C ASN A 116 2.32 5.90 2.97
N LYS A 117 1.18 5.88 2.29
CA LYS A 117 -0.04 6.57 2.76
C LYS A 117 -0.51 6.03 4.11
N ALA A 118 -0.53 4.70 4.28
CA ALA A 118 -0.92 4.08 5.54
C ALA A 118 0.01 4.47 6.70
N LEU A 119 1.34 4.51 6.45
CA LEU A 119 2.33 4.96 7.43
C LEU A 119 2.11 6.43 7.84
N VAL A 120 1.90 7.32 6.87
CA VAL A 120 1.65 8.75 7.16
C VAL A 120 0.34 8.91 7.93
N LEU A 121 -0.73 8.22 7.52
CA LEU A 121 -2.01 8.25 8.23
C LEU A 121 -1.87 7.75 9.67
N GLU A 122 -1.15 6.64 9.87
CA GLU A 122 -0.85 6.11 11.21
C GLU A 122 -0.09 7.14 12.05
N ALA A 123 0.94 7.78 11.50
CA ALA A 123 1.72 8.78 12.22
C ALA A 123 0.85 9.97 12.63
N MET A 124 0.15 10.60 11.69
CA MET A 124 -0.66 11.79 11.97
C MET A 124 -1.77 11.51 12.98
N THR A 125 -2.46 10.36 12.87
CA THR A 125 -3.51 10.00 13.83
C THR A 125 -2.95 9.59 15.18
N THR A 126 -1.82 8.90 15.24
CA THR A 126 -1.22 8.47 16.51
C THR A 126 -0.64 9.65 17.29
N LEU A 127 0.06 10.56 16.61
CA LEU A 127 0.70 11.69 17.26
C LEU A 127 -0.31 12.81 17.61
N PHE A 128 -1.22 13.16 16.72
CA PHE A 128 -2.06 14.36 16.83
C PHE A 128 -3.54 14.09 17.12
N GLN A 129 -3.95 12.83 17.30
CA GLN A 129 -5.27 12.47 17.85
C GLN A 129 -5.14 11.72 19.18
N ARG A 130 -4.17 10.77 19.25
CA ARG A 130 -3.95 9.94 20.45
C ARG A 130 -2.90 10.52 21.39
N HIS A 131 -2.12 11.49 20.92
CA HIS A 131 -0.98 12.14 21.64
C HIS A 131 0.04 11.10 22.15
N ASP A 132 0.27 10.02 21.37
CA ASP A 132 1.24 8.99 21.70
C ASP A 132 2.64 9.37 21.24
N ALA A 133 3.39 10.01 22.13
CA ALA A 133 4.77 10.42 21.87
C ALA A 133 5.74 9.22 21.70
N GLN A 134 5.42 8.05 22.24
CA GLN A 134 6.29 6.88 22.12
C GLN A 134 6.30 6.31 20.69
N ALA A 135 5.23 6.55 19.94
CA ALA A 135 5.13 6.13 18.55
C ALA A 135 6.17 6.81 17.64
N VAL A 136 6.74 7.94 18.04
CA VAL A 136 7.80 8.66 17.29
C VAL A 136 9.01 7.76 17.05
N GLU A 137 9.46 6.98 18.05
CA GLU A 137 10.61 6.08 17.89
C GLU A 137 10.39 5.00 16.83
N ARG A 138 9.16 4.55 16.70
CA ARG A 138 8.76 3.48 15.77
C ARG A 138 8.50 3.99 14.35
N LEU A 139 7.98 5.21 14.24
CA LEU A 139 7.48 5.75 12.98
C LEU A 139 8.49 6.65 12.25
N TYR A 140 9.47 7.21 12.96
CA TYR A 140 10.41 8.20 12.42
C TYR A 140 11.86 7.71 12.49
N VAL A 141 12.65 7.98 11.45
CA VAL A 141 14.08 7.64 11.47
C VAL A 141 14.85 8.45 12.54
N PRO A 142 15.97 7.93 13.05
CA PRO A 142 16.78 8.66 14.07
C PRO A 142 17.26 10.05 13.62
N ASN A 143 17.57 10.20 12.33
CA ASN A 143 18.05 11.43 11.70
C ASN A 143 16.92 12.19 10.98
N TYR A 144 15.71 12.14 11.51
CA TYR A 144 14.54 12.84 10.98
C TYR A 144 14.78 14.34 10.80
N ILE A 145 14.36 14.87 9.65
CA ILE A 145 14.51 16.27 9.26
C ILE A 145 13.14 16.96 9.27
N GLN A 146 13.06 18.10 9.97
CA GLN A 146 11.85 18.90 10.06
C GLN A 146 12.07 20.26 9.39
N HIS A 147 11.15 20.66 8.49
CA HIS A 147 11.20 21.96 7.78
C HIS A 147 10.17 22.97 8.28
N ASN A 148 9.24 22.58 9.17
CA ASN A 148 8.37 23.57 9.81
C ASN A 148 9.20 24.51 10.70
N PRO A 149 9.14 25.84 10.52
CA PRO A 149 9.96 26.78 11.27
C PRO A 149 9.63 26.84 12.76
N ASP A 150 8.44 26.42 13.16
CA ASP A 150 7.96 26.47 14.54
C ASP A 150 8.26 25.16 15.32
N ILE A 151 8.78 24.14 14.63
CA ILE A 151 9.10 22.83 15.22
C ILE A 151 10.63 22.63 15.24
N PRO A 152 11.25 22.40 16.40
CA PRO A 152 12.68 22.14 16.48
C PRO A 152 13.09 20.86 15.70
N GLN A 153 14.37 20.82 15.28
CA GLN A 153 14.92 19.74 14.48
C GLN A 153 15.04 18.42 15.23
N GLY A 154 14.79 17.32 14.51
CA GLY A 154 15.09 15.97 14.93
C GLY A 154 13.94 15.23 15.61
N ARG A 155 14.11 13.92 15.68
CA ARG A 155 13.12 12.99 16.22
C ARG A 155 12.78 13.25 17.69
N ASP A 156 13.80 13.53 18.52
CA ASP A 156 13.62 13.74 19.96
C ASP A 156 12.85 15.05 20.25
N ALA A 157 13.06 16.07 19.41
CA ALA A 157 12.30 17.31 19.50
C ALA A 157 10.82 17.09 19.14
N LEU A 158 10.52 16.29 18.10
CA LEU A 158 9.16 15.91 17.76
C LEU A 158 8.51 15.12 18.90
N GLN A 159 9.22 14.18 19.52
CA GLN A 159 8.70 13.41 20.66
C GLN A 159 8.37 14.33 21.84
N THR A 160 9.24 15.29 22.13
CA THR A 160 9.00 16.31 23.17
C THR A 160 7.79 17.16 22.86
N LEU A 161 7.65 17.61 21.58
CA LEU A 161 6.50 18.38 21.13
C LEU A 161 5.20 17.60 21.37
N VAL A 162 5.13 16.34 20.94
CA VAL A 162 3.92 15.51 21.11
C VAL A 162 3.56 15.32 22.57
N THR A 163 4.57 15.16 23.46
CA THR A 163 4.35 15.05 24.91
C THR A 163 3.74 16.33 25.50
N GLN A 164 4.01 17.49 24.90
CA GLN A 164 3.55 18.80 25.37
C GLN A 164 2.29 19.31 24.68
N LEU A 165 1.71 18.55 23.74
CA LEU A 165 0.50 18.95 23.03
C LEU A 165 -0.66 19.20 24.00
N MET A 166 -1.37 20.29 23.76
CA MET A 166 -2.62 20.55 24.45
C MET A 166 -3.67 19.51 24.07
N PRO A 167 -4.54 19.06 24.99
CA PRO A 167 -5.61 18.10 24.68
C PRO A 167 -6.57 18.53 23.57
N SER A 168 -6.60 19.83 23.26
CA SER A 168 -7.41 20.42 22.19
C SER A 168 -6.81 20.23 20.80
N VAL A 169 -5.53 19.85 20.70
CA VAL A 169 -4.88 19.61 19.40
C VAL A 169 -5.45 18.32 18.81
N TYR A 170 -6.00 18.45 17.61
CA TYR A 170 -6.61 17.33 16.91
C TYR A 170 -6.44 17.48 15.40
N TYR A 171 -5.87 16.47 14.76
CA TYR A 171 -5.65 16.40 13.32
C TYR A 171 -6.74 15.59 12.64
N GLU A 172 -7.35 16.15 11.61
CA GLU A 172 -8.33 15.47 10.75
C GLU A 172 -7.69 15.21 9.38
N PRO A 173 -7.39 13.95 9.04
CA PRO A 173 -6.84 13.61 7.74
C PRO A 173 -7.91 13.73 6.64
N GLY A 174 -7.51 14.20 5.46
CA GLY A 174 -8.33 14.27 4.26
C GLY A 174 -7.65 13.59 3.08
N LEU A 175 -7.61 14.26 1.94
CA LEU A 175 -7.05 13.77 0.69
C LEU A 175 -5.57 13.41 0.83
N MET A 176 -5.19 12.24 0.32
CA MET A 176 -3.80 11.78 0.28
C MET A 176 -3.37 11.38 -1.13
N VAL A 177 -2.21 11.86 -1.55
CA VAL A 177 -1.54 11.43 -2.78
C VAL A 177 -0.14 10.92 -2.45
N ALA A 178 0.34 9.93 -3.20
CA ALA A 178 1.68 9.39 -3.00
C ALA A 178 2.33 9.05 -4.34
N GLU A 179 3.62 9.34 -4.45
CA GLU A 179 4.46 8.98 -5.58
C GLU A 179 5.85 8.60 -5.08
N GLY A 180 6.30 7.39 -5.43
CA GLY A 180 7.59 6.87 -4.95
C GLY A 180 7.65 6.86 -3.42
N ASP A 181 8.62 7.57 -2.88
CA ASP A 181 8.87 7.67 -1.44
C ASP A 181 8.24 8.93 -0.80
N PHE A 182 7.42 9.68 -1.55
CA PHE A 182 6.75 10.88 -1.06
C PHE A 182 5.26 10.69 -0.87
N VAL A 183 4.72 11.30 0.17
CA VAL A 183 3.28 11.37 0.46
C VAL A 183 2.92 12.81 0.79
N ALA A 184 1.90 13.33 0.12
CA ALA A 184 1.23 14.56 0.52
C ALA A 184 -0.14 14.24 1.12
N ILE A 185 -0.48 14.90 2.20
CA ILE A 185 -1.79 14.81 2.86
C ILE A 185 -2.37 16.22 3.06
N HIS A 186 -3.57 16.45 2.58
CA HIS A 186 -4.38 17.60 2.91
C HIS A 186 -5.19 17.28 4.15
N GLY A 187 -5.04 18.06 5.20
CA GLY A 187 -5.69 17.83 6.49
C GLY A 187 -6.19 19.11 7.13
N ARG A 188 -6.79 18.97 8.29
CA ARG A 188 -7.17 20.08 9.17
C ARG A 188 -6.61 19.83 10.55
N ILE A 189 -5.99 20.86 11.15
CA ILE A 189 -5.53 20.82 12.53
C ILE A 189 -6.29 21.84 13.36
N ARG A 190 -6.79 21.42 14.49
CA ARG A 190 -7.46 22.26 15.51
C ARG A 190 -6.64 22.34 16.75
N GLY A 191 -6.77 23.44 17.49
CA GLY A 191 -6.08 23.64 18.78
C GLY A 191 -4.58 23.86 18.67
N TRP A 192 -4.03 23.88 17.46
CA TRP A 192 -2.62 24.22 17.20
C TRP A 192 -2.38 25.74 17.27
N ALA A 193 -3.33 26.51 16.77
CA ALA A 193 -3.39 27.95 16.83
C ALA A 193 -4.78 28.40 17.32
N ASP A 194 -5.00 29.73 17.46
CA ASP A 194 -6.28 30.29 17.87
C ASP A 194 -7.44 29.93 16.94
N ALA A 195 -7.16 29.81 15.62
CA ALA A 195 -8.11 29.35 14.62
C ALA A 195 -7.75 27.94 14.12
N SER A 196 -8.74 27.18 13.67
CA SER A 196 -8.50 25.96 12.91
C SER A 196 -7.71 26.29 11.65
N GLN A 197 -6.82 25.40 11.26
CA GLN A 197 -5.99 25.56 10.09
C GLN A 197 -6.15 24.36 9.14
N VAL A 198 -6.22 24.63 7.84
CA VAL A 198 -5.99 23.61 6.84
C VAL A 198 -4.48 23.52 6.60
N VAL A 199 -4.02 22.31 6.38
CA VAL A 199 -2.60 22.02 6.22
C VAL A 199 -2.37 21.08 5.04
N VAL A 200 -1.28 21.31 4.31
CA VAL A 200 -0.72 20.33 3.40
C VAL A 200 0.62 19.90 3.96
N ASP A 201 0.66 18.67 4.46
CA ASP A 201 1.89 18.04 4.92
C ASP A 201 2.49 17.23 3.78
N LEU A 202 3.80 17.31 3.60
CA LEU A 202 4.57 16.49 2.67
C LEU A 202 5.61 15.69 3.46
N PHE A 203 5.61 14.38 3.27
CA PHE A 203 6.55 13.48 3.91
C PHE A 203 7.42 12.77 2.88
N ARG A 204 8.70 12.56 3.22
CA ARG A 204 9.57 11.59 2.57
C ARG A 204 9.76 10.39 3.47
N ILE A 205 9.67 9.22 2.88
CA ILE A 205 9.80 7.92 3.57
C ILE A 205 11.14 7.28 3.19
N GLU A 206 11.80 6.68 4.16
CA GLU A 206 13.06 5.96 3.99
C GLU A 206 13.03 4.69 4.84
N GLY A 207 13.26 3.53 4.23
CA GLY A 207 13.27 2.25 4.94
C GLY A 207 11.96 1.92 5.67
N GLY A 208 10.81 2.44 5.19
CA GLY A 208 9.51 2.23 5.83
C GLY A 208 9.24 3.11 7.06
N MET A 209 10.02 4.18 7.25
CA MET A 209 9.86 5.17 8.32
C MET A 209 9.85 6.58 7.75
N LEU A 210 9.25 7.52 8.46
CA LEU A 210 9.21 8.94 8.09
C LEU A 210 10.58 9.56 8.32
N ALA A 211 11.16 10.13 7.25
CA ALA A 211 12.52 10.64 7.25
C ALA A 211 12.59 12.17 7.18
N GLU A 212 11.59 12.80 6.57
CA GLU A 212 11.62 14.25 6.33
C GLU A 212 10.20 14.78 6.17
N HIS A 213 9.96 16.01 6.62
CA HIS A 213 8.63 16.63 6.64
C HIS A 213 8.69 18.11 6.29
N TRP A 214 7.78 18.54 5.44
CA TRP A 214 7.44 19.93 5.12
C TRP A 214 5.94 20.12 5.33
N ASP A 215 5.53 21.33 5.64
CA ASP A 215 4.12 21.69 5.70
C ASP A 215 3.86 23.13 5.25
N VAL A 216 2.62 23.37 4.90
CA VAL A 216 2.08 24.70 4.66
C VAL A 216 0.73 24.79 5.33
N LEU A 217 0.60 25.72 6.28
CA LEU A 217 -0.63 25.94 7.03
C LEU A 217 -1.30 27.24 6.62
N GLN A 218 -2.63 27.20 6.59
CA GLN A 218 -3.46 28.39 6.35
C GLN A 218 -4.65 28.37 7.31
N ASN A 219 -4.97 29.52 7.91
CA ASN A 219 -6.19 29.65 8.72
C ASN A 219 -7.42 29.28 7.88
N GLU A 220 -8.25 28.40 8.41
CA GLU A 220 -9.47 27.94 7.76
C GLU A 220 -10.49 29.09 7.71
N ALA A 221 -10.92 29.48 6.51
CA ALA A 221 -12.02 30.38 6.32
C ALA A 221 -13.33 29.59 6.28
N PRO A 222 -14.40 30.06 6.98
CA PRO A 222 -15.70 29.41 6.86
C PRO A 222 -16.23 29.52 5.42
N ALA A 223 -16.98 28.51 4.96
CA ALA A 223 -17.54 28.47 3.61
C ALA A 223 -18.33 29.73 3.25
N THR A 224 -18.99 30.35 4.24
CA THR A 224 -19.72 31.62 4.06
C THR A 224 -18.84 32.83 3.77
N ALA A 225 -17.55 32.78 4.13
CA ALA A 225 -16.56 33.81 3.83
C ALA A 225 -15.75 33.50 2.57
N ALA A 226 -15.80 32.27 2.07
CA ALA A 226 -15.14 31.89 0.83
C ALA A 226 -15.89 32.44 -0.38
N ARG A 227 -15.17 33.08 -1.32
CA ARG A 227 -15.79 33.67 -2.53
C ARG A 227 -16.56 32.64 -3.36
N GLY A 228 -16.14 31.37 -3.36
CA GLY A 228 -16.79 30.26 -4.06
C GLY A 228 -17.88 29.57 -3.23
N GLY A 229 -18.06 29.93 -1.95
CA GLY A 229 -19.02 29.29 -1.05
C GLY A 229 -18.69 27.83 -0.69
N ILE A 230 -17.47 27.38 -0.97
CA ILE A 230 -17.02 25.99 -0.74
C ILE A 230 -16.06 25.96 0.47
N SER A 231 -16.18 24.93 1.29
CA SER A 231 -15.28 24.65 2.41
C SER A 231 -13.83 24.46 1.94
N MET A 232 -12.86 24.89 2.73
CA MET A 232 -11.44 24.64 2.46
C MET A 232 -11.03 23.22 2.78
N PHE A 233 -11.79 22.50 3.62
CA PHE A 233 -11.54 21.12 4.02
C PHE A 233 -12.87 20.36 4.09
N ASP A 234 -12.89 19.19 3.50
CA ASP A 234 -13.98 18.21 3.61
C ASP A 234 -13.38 16.88 4.12
N PRO A 235 -13.78 16.34 5.27
CA PRO A 235 -13.25 15.08 5.77
C PRO A 235 -13.57 13.90 4.85
N ASP A 236 -14.60 14.00 4.00
CA ASP A 236 -15.01 12.94 3.08
C ASP A 236 -14.29 13.01 1.71
N GLU A 237 -13.46 14.02 1.45
CA GLU A 237 -12.67 14.11 0.21
C GLU A 237 -11.80 12.86 -0.05
N GLY A 238 -11.33 12.20 1.00
CA GLY A 238 -10.57 10.96 0.91
C GLY A 238 -11.40 9.72 0.53
N ALA A 239 -12.70 9.73 0.83
CA ALA A 239 -13.61 8.60 0.57
C ALA A 239 -13.97 8.48 -0.92
N HIS A 240 -13.92 9.58 -1.68
CA HIS A 240 -14.21 9.58 -3.12
C HIS A 240 -13.09 8.97 -3.99
N GLN A 241 -11.91 8.68 -3.42
CA GLN A 241 -10.81 8.04 -4.16
C GLN A 241 -10.86 6.51 -4.18
N SER A 242 -11.70 5.89 -3.35
CA SER A 242 -11.97 4.45 -3.36
C SER A 242 -13.22 4.10 -4.20
N GLY A 243 -13.78 5.07 -4.91
CA GLY A 243 -15.00 4.90 -5.71
C GLY A 243 -14.75 4.00 -6.90
N GLU A 244 -15.31 2.81 -6.78
CA GLU A 244 -15.80 2.00 -7.86
C GLU A 244 -16.36 2.87 -8.98
N THR A 245 -15.77 2.72 -10.16
CA THR A 245 -16.51 2.95 -11.40
C THR A 245 -17.50 1.81 -11.52
N ALA A 246 -18.79 2.14 -11.35
CA ALA A 246 -19.90 1.27 -11.68
C ALA A 246 -19.89 0.87 -13.16
#